data_216c2092abbaa8ff31c0a4ac6a1285bc
#
_entry.id   216c2092abbaa8ff31c0a4ac6a1285bc
#
_cell.length_a   1.000
_cell.length_b   1.000
_cell.length_c   1.000
_cell.angle_alpha   90.00
_cell.angle_beta   90.00
_cell.angle_gamma   90.00
#
_symmetry.space_group_name_H-M   'P 1'
#
loop_
_entity.id
_entity.type
_entity.pdbx_description
1 polymer ?
#
loop_
_entity_poly.entity_id
_entity_poly.type
_entity_poly.pdbx_seq_one_letter_code
_entity_poly.pdbx_strand_id
1 'polypeptide(L)'
;SYTTKYTNGNIELLDNKVKLPKIGLVKIKKTRAPKGRLLSATVSQVPSGKYYVSLCYTDVEEVLFPLTYNETGIDLGIKDFIVLSNGEKVENPKYLKKSIEKLKKLQKQQSRKTKGGRNWIKNRIKIARLHEKIANQRMDFINKLSTGIITEYDIICIEDLKVDNMLKNHNLAQSISDVSWSKFTTQLEYK
;
A
#
# COMPACT_ATOMS: atom_id res chain seq x y z
N SER A 1 -5.49 10.85 -13.31
CA SER A 1 -4.06 11.11 -13.04
C SER A 1 -3.47 12.04 -14.09
N TYR A 2 -2.44 12.78 -13.72
CA TYR A 2 -1.67 13.67 -14.59
C TYR A 2 -0.20 13.32 -14.41
N THR A 3 0.47 12.93 -15.51
CA THR A 3 1.90 12.59 -15.50
C THR A 3 2.67 13.56 -16.39
N THR A 4 3.80 14.05 -15.92
CA THR A 4 4.71 14.93 -16.65
C THR A 4 6.14 14.45 -16.53
N LYS A 5 6.89 14.49 -17.64
CA LYS A 5 8.34 14.20 -17.64
C LYS A 5 9.12 15.44 -17.24
N TYR A 6 10.27 15.24 -16.61
CA TYR A 6 11.19 16.31 -16.31
C TYR A 6 11.87 16.79 -17.59
N THR A 7 11.80 18.10 -17.84
CA THR A 7 12.44 18.76 -18.99
C THR A 7 12.78 20.19 -18.59
N ASN A 8 14.04 20.55 -18.65
CA ASN A 8 14.52 21.94 -18.44
C ASN A 8 13.97 22.62 -17.16
N GLY A 9 13.99 21.93 -16.01
CA GLY A 9 13.57 22.51 -14.74
C GLY A 9 12.06 22.75 -14.59
N ASN A 10 11.24 22.08 -15.42
CA ASN A 10 9.78 22.22 -15.35
C ASN A 10 9.16 21.59 -14.10
N ILE A 11 9.88 20.69 -13.42
CA ILE A 11 9.50 20.10 -12.14
C ILE A 11 10.60 20.41 -11.13
N GLU A 12 10.24 20.93 -9.98
CA GLU A 12 11.17 21.28 -8.93
C GLU A 12 10.57 20.93 -7.57
N LEU A 13 11.34 20.23 -6.73
CA LEU A 13 10.95 19.90 -5.37
C LEU A 13 11.61 20.88 -4.40
N LEU A 14 10.82 21.75 -3.83
CA LEU A 14 11.19 22.63 -2.73
C LEU A 14 10.82 21.98 -1.39
N ASP A 15 11.19 22.59 -0.25
CA ASP A 15 10.99 21.99 1.08
C ASP A 15 9.58 21.43 1.30
N ASN A 16 8.56 22.25 1.12
CA ASN A 16 7.17 21.89 1.33
C ASN A 16 6.27 22.19 0.14
N LYS A 17 6.88 22.37 -1.04
CA LYS A 17 6.18 22.67 -2.29
C LYS A 17 6.80 21.86 -3.43
N VAL A 18 5.98 21.58 -4.44
CA VAL A 18 6.43 21.06 -5.72
C VAL A 18 5.98 22.02 -6.82
N LYS A 19 6.89 22.37 -7.72
CA LYS A 19 6.57 23.07 -8.94
C LYS A 19 6.21 22.06 -10.00
N LEU A 20 5.09 22.25 -10.66
CA LEU A 20 4.61 21.38 -11.74
C LEU A 20 4.21 22.21 -12.94
N PRO A 21 4.49 21.72 -14.19
CA PRO A 21 4.09 22.43 -15.39
C PRO A 21 2.57 22.65 -15.40
N LYS A 22 2.15 23.82 -15.88
CA LYS A 22 0.74 24.29 -15.97
C LYS A 22 0.03 24.49 -14.61
N ILE A 23 0.47 23.84 -13.53
CA ILE A 23 -0.17 23.95 -12.21
C ILE A 23 0.56 24.98 -11.32
N GLY A 24 1.87 25.17 -11.55
CA GLY A 24 2.70 26.06 -10.75
C GLY A 24 3.14 25.43 -9.42
N LEU A 25 3.32 26.23 -8.40
CA LEU A 25 3.75 25.82 -7.06
C LEU A 25 2.59 25.27 -6.22
N VAL A 26 2.67 24.01 -5.84
CA VAL A 26 1.68 23.33 -5.00
C VAL A 26 2.30 22.95 -3.67
N LYS A 27 1.62 23.28 -2.57
CA LYS A 27 2.05 22.85 -1.24
C LYS A 27 1.87 21.36 -1.06
N ILE A 28 2.90 20.67 -0.58
CA ILE A 28 2.90 19.23 -0.31
C ILE A 28 3.35 18.93 1.11
N LYS A 29 3.00 17.75 1.61
CA LYS A 29 3.64 17.15 2.78
C LYS A 29 4.74 16.21 2.27
N LYS A 30 5.98 16.66 2.38
CA LYS A 30 7.14 15.86 2.01
C LYS A 30 7.31 14.70 3.00
N THR A 31 7.47 13.49 2.50
CA THR A 31 7.59 12.26 3.31
C THR A 31 9.03 11.80 3.46
N ARG A 32 9.87 12.09 2.47
CA ARG A 32 11.31 11.75 2.48
C ARG A 32 12.11 12.74 1.61
N ALA A 33 13.39 12.83 1.85
CA ALA A 33 14.31 13.53 0.96
C ALA A 33 14.70 12.59 -0.19
N PRO A 34 14.34 12.87 -1.44
CA PRO A 34 14.73 12.03 -2.56
C PRO A 34 16.23 12.20 -2.86
N LYS A 35 16.87 11.12 -3.32
CA LYS A 35 18.22 11.10 -3.87
C LYS A 35 18.13 10.80 -5.37
N GLY A 36 19.18 11.12 -6.12
CA GLY A 36 19.26 10.86 -7.56
C GLY A 36 18.65 11.98 -8.43
N ARG A 37 18.50 11.69 -9.71
CA ARG A 37 18.02 12.60 -10.75
C ARG A 37 16.53 12.41 -11.01
N LEU A 38 15.75 13.48 -10.93
CA LEU A 38 14.31 13.46 -11.19
C LEU A 38 14.01 13.16 -12.66
N LEU A 39 13.13 12.19 -12.93
CA LEU A 39 12.67 11.82 -14.27
C LEU A 39 11.26 12.29 -14.57
N SER A 40 10.35 12.14 -13.61
CA SER A 40 8.94 12.46 -13.84
C SER A 40 8.17 12.70 -12.54
N ALA A 41 7.03 13.33 -12.66
CA ALA A 41 6.05 13.50 -11.60
C ALA A 41 4.67 13.03 -12.06
N THR A 42 3.99 12.26 -11.21
CA THR A 42 2.60 11.84 -11.44
C THR A 42 1.73 12.35 -10.30
N VAL A 43 0.73 13.15 -10.63
CA VAL A 43 -0.30 13.61 -9.69
C VAL A 43 -1.53 12.72 -9.82
N SER A 44 -1.99 12.16 -8.73
CA SER A 44 -3.17 11.31 -8.67
C SER A 44 -4.15 11.80 -7.61
N GLN A 45 -5.45 11.64 -7.89
CA GLN A 45 -6.52 11.84 -6.92
C GLN A 45 -7.09 10.48 -6.54
N VAL A 46 -7.23 10.25 -5.22
CA VAL A 46 -7.87 9.04 -4.71
C VAL A 46 -9.33 9.28 -4.35
N PRO A 47 -10.16 8.22 -4.28
CA PRO A 47 -11.59 8.35 -3.99
C PRO A 47 -11.93 9.05 -2.66
N SER A 48 -11.00 9.11 -1.71
CA SER A 48 -11.15 9.84 -0.44
C SER A 48 -11.08 11.37 -0.59
N GLY A 49 -10.78 11.86 -1.79
CA GLY A 49 -10.62 13.28 -2.13
C GLY A 49 -9.21 13.83 -1.92
N LYS A 50 -8.25 13.02 -1.50
CA LYS A 50 -6.85 13.42 -1.35
C LYS A 50 -6.12 13.39 -2.69
N TYR A 51 -5.07 14.20 -2.79
CA TYR A 51 -4.13 14.21 -3.91
C TYR A 51 -2.78 13.72 -3.44
N TYR A 52 -2.11 12.99 -4.31
CA TYR A 52 -0.74 12.52 -4.11
C TYR A 52 0.11 12.91 -5.31
N VAL A 53 1.37 13.22 -5.05
CA VAL A 53 2.39 13.35 -6.08
C VAL A 53 3.42 12.25 -5.88
N SER A 54 3.62 11.44 -6.93
CA SER A 54 4.69 10.44 -7.02
C SER A 54 5.79 11.01 -7.89
N LEU A 55 7.01 11.05 -7.35
CA LEU A 55 8.19 11.52 -8.05
C LEU A 55 9.07 10.32 -8.39
N CYS A 56 9.42 10.16 -9.66
CA CYS A 56 10.31 9.10 -10.12
C CYS A 56 11.73 9.65 -10.22
N TYR A 57 12.68 8.96 -9.60
CA TYR A 57 14.11 9.30 -9.61
C TYR A 57 14.91 8.15 -10.23
N THR A 58 16.03 8.47 -10.86
CA THR A 58 17.05 7.56 -11.34
C THR A 58 18.40 7.93 -10.74
N ASP A 59 19.43 7.16 -11.03
CA ASP A 59 20.79 7.37 -10.53
C ASP A 59 20.82 7.36 -8.98
N VAL A 60 20.01 6.46 -8.39
CA VAL A 60 19.97 6.24 -6.93
C VAL A 60 20.91 5.09 -6.61
N GLU A 61 21.83 5.31 -5.67
CA GLU A 61 22.68 4.24 -5.16
C GLU A 61 21.84 3.18 -4.48
N GLU A 62 22.05 1.93 -4.86
CA GLU A 62 21.45 0.78 -4.18
C GLU A 62 22.11 0.61 -2.80
N VAL A 63 21.28 0.51 -1.78
CA VAL A 63 21.71 0.21 -0.42
C VAL A 63 21.50 -1.28 -0.21
N LEU A 64 22.56 -2.06 -0.32
CA LEU A 64 22.53 -3.49 0.00
C LEU A 64 22.55 -3.68 1.52
N PHE A 65 21.74 -4.61 2.00
CA PHE A 65 21.81 -5.06 3.39
C PHE A 65 23.07 -5.92 3.59
N PRO A 66 23.69 -5.87 4.78
CA PRO A 66 24.81 -6.75 5.10
C PRO A 66 24.34 -8.20 5.10
N LEU A 67 25.17 -9.12 4.58
CA LEU A 67 24.89 -10.55 4.58
C LEU A 67 24.80 -11.09 6.01
N THR A 68 23.77 -11.86 6.28
CA THR A 68 23.50 -12.49 7.57
C THR A 68 23.85 -13.98 7.55
N TYR A 69 23.89 -14.59 6.36
CA TYR A 69 24.04 -16.03 6.11
C TYR A 69 22.89 -16.87 6.72
N ASN A 70 21.76 -16.24 7.00
CA ASN A 70 20.58 -16.90 7.54
C ASN A 70 19.60 -17.24 6.42
N GLU A 71 18.89 -18.35 6.61
CA GLU A 71 17.82 -18.78 5.71
C GLU A 71 16.53 -19.07 6.48
N THR A 72 15.39 -18.90 5.83
CA THR A 72 14.09 -19.23 6.43
C THR A 72 13.07 -19.69 5.40
N GLY A 73 12.19 -20.60 5.82
CA GLY A 73 10.97 -20.95 5.12
C GLY A 73 9.79 -20.17 5.70
N ILE A 74 8.86 -19.74 4.85
CA ILE A 74 7.65 -19.00 5.23
C ILE A 74 6.42 -19.78 4.78
N ASP A 75 5.60 -20.21 5.74
CA ASP A 75 4.25 -20.71 5.51
C ASP A 75 3.23 -19.57 5.66
N LEU A 76 2.33 -19.43 4.68
CA LEU A 76 1.31 -18.37 4.62
C LEU A 76 -0.03 -18.84 5.18
N GLY A 77 -0.51 -18.21 6.25
CA GLY A 77 -1.73 -18.61 6.94
C GLY A 77 -2.83 -17.54 7.04
N ILE A 78 -4.06 -17.98 7.27
CA ILE A 78 -5.21 -17.08 7.55
C ILE A 78 -5.31 -16.77 9.04
N LYS A 79 -5.02 -17.72 9.90
CA LYS A 79 -5.04 -17.54 11.37
C LYS A 79 -3.86 -16.70 11.81
N ASP A 80 -2.68 -17.22 11.60
CA ASP A 80 -1.42 -16.50 11.67
C ASP A 80 -1.08 -16.02 10.27
N PHE A 81 -0.52 -14.84 10.13
CA PHE A 81 -0.21 -14.24 8.82
C PHE A 81 0.91 -15.03 8.12
N ILE A 82 1.95 -15.34 8.87
CA ILE A 82 3.06 -16.22 8.48
C ILE A 82 3.50 -17.06 9.68
N VAL A 83 4.11 -18.21 9.37
CA VAL A 83 4.88 -19.02 10.30
C VAL A 83 6.26 -19.23 9.67
N LEU A 84 7.32 -18.90 10.40
CA LEU A 84 8.70 -19.09 9.96
C LEU A 84 9.18 -20.52 10.31
N SER A 85 10.20 -21.00 9.59
CA SER A 85 10.79 -22.33 9.81
C SER A 85 11.38 -22.53 11.24
N ASN A 86 11.74 -21.43 11.91
CA ASN A 86 12.17 -21.45 13.32
C ASN A 86 11.01 -21.59 14.32
N GLY A 87 9.76 -21.64 13.85
CA GLY A 87 8.54 -21.73 14.66
C GLY A 87 7.95 -20.39 15.10
N GLU A 88 8.59 -19.27 14.76
CA GLU A 88 8.05 -17.94 15.01
C GLU A 88 6.76 -17.70 14.22
N LYS A 89 5.77 -17.10 14.87
CA LYS A 89 4.45 -16.83 14.28
C LYS A 89 4.15 -15.35 14.34
N VAL A 90 3.69 -14.83 13.21
CA VAL A 90 3.19 -13.45 13.11
C VAL A 90 1.68 -13.48 12.98
N GLU A 91 0.99 -12.90 13.94
CA GLU A 91 -0.48 -12.86 13.95
C GLU A 91 -1.05 -12.06 12.78
N ASN A 92 -2.18 -12.54 12.26
CA ASN A 92 -2.94 -11.79 11.26
C ASN A 92 -3.72 -10.64 11.91
N PRO A 93 -3.45 -9.37 11.54
CA PRO A 93 -4.08 -8.20 12.17
C PRO A 93 -5.56 -8.02 11.84
N LYS A 94 -6.09 -8.67 10.79
CA LYS A 94 -7.52 -8.70 10.38
C LYS A 94 -8.17 -7.32 10.31
N TYR A 95 -7.52 -6.36 9.63
CA TYR A 95 -7.95 -4.96 9.60
C TYR A 95 -9.35 -4.75 9.00
N LEU A 96 -9.69 -5.49 7.94
CA LEU A 96 -11.02 -5.43 7.34
C LEU A 96 -12.07 -5.96 8.32
N LYS A 97 -11.81 -7.13 8.93
CA LYS A 97 -12.73 -7.74 9.90
C LYS A 97 -13.06 -6.78 11.05
N LYS A 98 -12.06 -6.10 11.60
CA LYS A 98 -12.22 -5.08 12.66
C LYS A 98 -13.05 -3.86 12.22
N SER A 99 -13.10 -3.59 10.93
CA SER A 99 -13.79 -2.41 10.36
C SER A 99 -15.11 -2.75 9.67
N ILE A 100 -15.48 -4.05 9.55
CA ILE A 100 -16.56 -4.53 8.70
C ILE A 100 -17.92 -3.96 9.09
N GLU A 101 -18.22 -3.90 10.39
CA GLU A 101 -19.51 -3.41 10.85
C GLU A 101 -19.69 -1.91 10.56
N LYS A 102 -18.64 -1.13 10.72
CA LYS A 102 -18.64 0.28 10.35
C LYS A 102 -18.84 0.46 8.84
N LEU A 103 -18.19 -0.39 8.03
CA LEU A 103 -18.32 -0.37 6.58
C LEU A 103 -19.76 -0.70 6.15
N LYS A 104 -20.34 -1.78 6.67
CA LYS A 104 -21.74 -2.18 6.43
C LYS A 104 -22.71 -1.06 6.77
N LYS A 105 -22.54 -0.40 7.94
CA LYS A 105 -23.37 0.73 8.37
C LYS A 105 -23.31 1.89 7.37
N LEU A 106 -22.10 2.28 6.94
CA LEU A 106 -21.93 3.35 5.97
C LEU A 106 -22.50 3.00 4.59
N GLN A 107 -22.33 1.74 4.14
CA GLN A 107 -22.90 1.26 2.88
C GLN A 107 -24.43 1.25 2.92
N LYS A 108 -25.04 0.77 4.01
CA LYS A 108 -26.50 0.83 4.22
C LYS A 108 -27.03 2.28 4.25
N GLN A 109 -26.26 3.21 4.82
CA GLN A 109 -26.60 4.63 4.75
C GLN A 109 -26.47 5.18 3.32
N GLN A 110 -25.51 4.69 2.55
CA GLN A 110 -25.28 5.10 1.16
C GLN A 110 -26.45 4.70 0.26
N SER A 111 -26.95 3.47 0.38
CA SER A 111 -28.05 2.95 -0.44
C SER A 111 -29.37 3.71 -0.24
N ARG A 112 -29.56 4.34 0.91
CA ARG A 112 -30.76 5.13 1.25
C ARG A 112 -30.72 6.59 0.77
N LYS A 113 -29.61 7.02 0.16
CA LYS A 113 -29.43 8.40 -0.29
C LYS A 113 -29.62 8.53 -1.79
N THR A 114 -30.18 9.63 -2.25
CA THR A 114 -30.32 9.95 -3.68
C THR A 114 -28.93 10.02 -4.33
N LYS A 115 -28.68 9.15 -5.31
CA LYS A 115 -27.44 9.09 -6.06
C LYS A 115 -27.11 10.47 -6.66
N GLY A 116 -25.86 10.93 -6.48
CA GLY A 116 -25.40 12.24 -6.94
C GLY A 116 -25.74 13.40 -6.01
N GLY A 117 -26.64 13.22 -5.05
CA GLY A 117 -26.99 14.27 -4.08
C GLY A 117 -25.83 14.60 -3.12
N ARG A 118 -25.84 15.81 -2.55
CA ARG A 118 -24.79 16.32 -1.64
C ARG A 118 -24.47 15.36 -0.49
N ASN A 119 -25.51 14.79 0.14
CA ASN A 119 -25.37 13.86 1.26
C ASN A 119 -24.85 12.48 0.79
N TRP A 120 -25.18 12.06 -0.43
CA TRP A 120 -24.63 10.86 -1.04
C TRP A 120 -23.12 11.00 -1.27
N ILE A 121 -22.68 12.14 -1.85
CA ILE A 121 -21.27 12.45 -2.10
C ILE A 121 -20.49 12.47 -0.77
N LYS A 122 -21.00 13.16 0.27
CA LYS A 122 -20.36 13.18 1.59
C LYS A 122 -20.19 11.79 2.19
N ASN A 123 -21.20 10.92 2.05
CA ASN A 123 -21.14 9.57 2.59
C ASN A 123 -20.18 8.68 1.79
N ARG A 124 -20.16 8.81 0.43
CA ARG A 124 -19.20 8.13 -0.44
C ARG A 124 -17.76 8.43 -0.02
N ILE A 125 -17.44 9.68 0.29
CA ILE A 125 -16.12 10.09 0.78
C ILE A 125 -15.81 9.42 2.13
N LYS A 126 -16.78 9.28 3.04
CA LYS A 126 -16.59 8.57 4.32
C LYS A 126 -16.24 7.10 4.11
N ILE A 127 -16.94 6.44 3.20
CA ILE A 127 -16.67 5.04 2.81
C ILE A 127 -15.26 4.93 2.21
N ALA A 128 -14.91 5.80 1.27
CA ALA A 128 -13.60 5.81 0.63
C ALA A 128 -12.45 6.03 1.64
N ARG A 129 -12.63 6.93 2.61
CA ARG A 129 -11.67 7.17 3.69
C ARG A 129 -11.51 5.95 4.61
N LEU A 130 -12.56 5.20 4.86
CA LEU A 130 -12.47 3.96 5.64
C LEU A 130 -11.70 2.88 4.88
N HIS A 131 -11.97 2.69 3.58
CA HIS A 131 -11.20 1.79 2.74
C HIS A 131 -9.72 2.19 2.65
N GLU A 132 -9.44 3.48 2.48
CA GLU A 132 -8.06 4.00 2.47
C GLU A 132 -7.35 3.72 3.80
N LYS A 133 -8.04 3.91 4.95
CA LYS A 133 -7.48 3.58 6.27
C LYS A 133 -7.09 2.10 6.36
N ILE A 134 -8.00 1.20 5.97
CA ILE A 134 -7.76 -0.26 6.00
C ILE A 134 -6.58 -0.62 5.09
N ALA A 135 -6.55 -0.07 3.87
CA ALA A 135 -5.47 -0.30 2.92
C ALA A 135 -4.11 0.19 3.45
N ASN A 136 -4.07 1.37 4.05
CA ASN A 136 -2.84 1.94 4.61
C ASN A 136 -2.33 1.15 5.83
N GLN A 137 -3.22 0.71 6.73
CA GLN A 137 -2.87 -0.14 7.87
C GLN A 137 -2.27 -1.48 7.41
N ARG A 138 -2.87 -2.07 6.37
CA ARG A 138 -2.39 -3.32 5.77
C ARG A 138 -1.02 -3.14 5.13
N MET A 139 -0.84 -2.08 4.36
CA MET A 139 0.45 -1.78 3.73
C MET A 139 1.55 -1.46 4.74
N ASP A 140 1.24 -0.73 5.81
CA ASP A 140 2.19 -0.44 6.89
C ASP A 140 2.66 -1.74 7.57
N PHE A 141 1.74 -2.64 7.88
CA PHE A 141 2.04 -3.95 8.44
C PHE A 141 2.92 -4.78 7.52
N ILE A 142 2.52 -4.93 6.24
CA ILE A 142 3.27 -5.68 5.23
C ILE A 142 4.68 -5.11 5.03
N ASN A 143 4.79 -3.77 4.93
CA ASN A 143 6.09 -3.12 4.75
C ASN A 143 7.04 -3.34 5.93
N LYS A 144 6.53 -3.24 7.17
CA LYS A 144 7.34 -3.47 8.37
C LYS A 144 7.79 -4.92 8.46
N LEU A 145 6.86 -5.84 8.24
CA LEU A 145 7.15 -7.27 8.30
C LEU A 145 8.15 -7.69 7.22
N SER A 146 7.90 -7.33 5.96
CA SER A 146 8.81 -7.69 4.87
C SER A 146 10.20 -7.06 5.04
N THR A 147 10.29 -5.83 5.57
CA THR A 147 11.59 -5.22 5.87
C THR A 147 12.31 -5.97 6.99
N GLY A 148 11.61 -6.36 8.07
CA GLY A 148 12.21 -7.15 9.14
C GLY A 148 12.79 -8.47 8.62
N ILE A 149 12.02 -9.19 7.81
CA ILE A 149 12.45 -10.49 7.26
C ILE A 149 13.68 -10.34 6.37
N ILE A 150 13.69 -9.39 5.41
CA ILE A 150 14.84 -9.22 4.49
C ILE A 150 16.10 -8.65 5.17
N THR A 151 15.97 -8.04 6.35
CA THR A 151 17.15 -7.62 7.14
C THR A 151 17.73 -8.74 7.98
N GLU A 152 17.00 -9.82 8.21
CA GLU A 152 17.40 -10.94 9.05
C GLU A 152 17.84 -12.17 8.25
N TYR A 153 17.27 -12.36 7.04
CA TYR A 153 17.48 -13.55 6.22
C TYR A 153 17.90 -13.18 4.80
N ASP A 154 18.94 -13.84 4.30
CA ASP A 154 19.42 -13.69 2.92
C ASP A 154 18.69 -14.61 1.94
N ILE A 155 18.25 -15.78 2.43
CA ILE A 155 17.51 -16.77 1.64
C ILE A 155 16.12 -16.95 2.25
N ILE A 156 15.08 -16.70 1.45
CA ILE A 156 13.69 -16.81 1.86
C ILE A 156 12.95 -17.74 0.92
N CYS A 157 12.50 -18.89 1.43
CA CYS A 157 11.67 -19.85 0.71
C CYS A 157 10.20 -19.62 1.07
N ILE A 158 9.33 -19.40 0.08
CA ILE A 158 7.91 -19.13 0.30
C ILE A 158 7.06 -19.92 -0.71
N GLU A 159 5.86 -20.34 -0.29
CA GLU A 159 4.91 -21.01 -1.18
C GLU A 159 4.39 -20.09 -2.30
N ASP A 160 4.33 -20.63 -3.53
CA ASP A 160 3.62 -19.98 -4.65
C ASP A 160 2.12 -20.27 -4.58
N LEU A 161 1.40 -19.51 -3.77
CA LEU A 161 -0.04 -19.63 -3.60
C LEU A 161 -0.80 -19.04 -4.79
N LYS A 162 -1.61 -19.86 -5.45
CA LYS A 162 -2.57 -19.42 -6.49
C LYS A 162 -3.77 -18.73 -5.85
N VAL A 163 -3.57 -17.53 -5.33
CA VAL A 163 -4.57 -16.74 -4.58
C VAL A 163 -5.87 -16.56 -5.35
N ASP A 164 -5.81 -16.36 -6.67
CA ASP A 164 -7.00 -16.20 -7.52
C ASP A 164 -7.93 -17.42 -7.48
N ASN A 165 -7.36 -18.62 -7.40
CA ASN A 165 -8.16 -19.85 -7.26
C ASN A 165 -8.75 -19.97 -5.84
N MET A 166 -8.01 -19.56 -4.82
CA MET A 166 -8.47 -19.58 -3.43
C MET A 166 -9.62 -18.59 -3.19
N LEU A 167 -9.65 -17.46 -3.89
CA LEU A 167 -10.72 -16.46 -3.82
C LEU A 167 -12.06 -16.96 -4.37
N LYS A 168 -12.09 -18.06 -5.15
CA LYS A 168 -13.33 -18.70 -5.62
C LYS A 168 -14.10 -19.39 -4.48
N ASN A 169 -13.44 -19.69 -3.37
CA ASN A 169 -14.09 -20.22 -2.17
C ASN A 169 -14.79 -19.10 -1.40
N HIS A 170 -16.12 -19.02 -1.54
CA HIS A 170 -16.95 -17.97 -0.95
C HIS A 170 -16.80 -17.84 0.58
N ASN A 171 -16.55 -18.95 1.28
CA ASN A 171 -16.41 -18.95 2.75
C ASN A 171 -15.09 -18.30 3.21
N LEU A 172 -14.04 -18.41 2.41
CA LEU A 172 -12.70 -17.93 2.75
C LEU A 172 -12.29 -16.66 1.99
N ALA A 173 -12.98 -16.33 0.90
CA ALA A 173 -12.62 -15.21 0.00
C ALA A 173 -12.39 -13.89 0.73
N GLN A 174 -13.25 -13.55 1.69
CA GLN A 174 -13.09 -12.33 2.49
C GLN A 174 -11.82 -12.35 3.34
N SER A 175 -11.52 -13.47 3.98
CA SER A 175 -10.34 -13.65 4.83
C SER A 175 -9.07 -13.62 3.99
N ILE A 176 -9.04 -14.32 2.86
CA ILE A 176 -7.93 -14.35 1.91
C ILE A 176 -7.67 -12.95 1.34
N SER A 177 -8.72 -12.23 0.94
CA SER A 177 -8.61 -10.85 0.48
C SER A 177 -8.08 -9.89 1.57
N ASP A 178 -8.43 -10.12 2.85
CA ASP A 178 -7.96 -9.31 3.97
C ASP A 178 -6.48 -9.53 4.26
N VAL A 179 -5.98 -10.75 4.12
CA VAL A 179 -4.56 -11.10 4.37
C VAL A 179 -3.64 -10.42 3.35
N SER A 180 -4.01 -10.40 2.07
CA SER A 180 -3.22 -9.77 0.98
C SER A 180 -1.82 -10.36 0.78
N TRP A 181 -1.71 -11.69 0.75
CA TRP A 181 -0.45 -12.43 0.53
C TRP A 181 0.30 -11.97 -0.72
N SER A 182 -0.37 -11.81 -1.86
CA SER A 182 0.27 -11.33 -3.09
C SER A 182 1.01 -10.01 -2.94
N LYS A 183 0.54 -9.11 -2.07
CA LYS A 183 1.26 -7.86 -1.77
C LYS A 183 2.49 -8.10 -0.90
N PHE A 184 2.42 -9.07 0.00
CA PHE A 184 3.52 -9.43 0.86
C PHE A 184 4.64 -10.10 0.05
N THR A 185 4.32 -11.09 -0.81
CA THR A 185 5.30 -11.73 -1.70
C THR A 185 5.95 -10.72 -2.64
N THR A 186 5.16 -9.86 -3.31
CA THR A 186 5.71 -8.76 -4.12
C THR A 186 6.64 -7.83 -3.34
N GLN A 187 6.38 -7.58 -2.05
CA GLN A 187 7.28 -6.76 -1.23
C GLN A 187 8.59 -7.48 -0.88
N LEU A 188 8.58 -8.78 -0.70
CA LEU A 188 9.80 -9.59 -0.50
C LEU A 188 10.64 -9.64 -1.78
N GLU A 189 9.99 -9.87 -2.95
CA GLU A 189 10.67 -9.91 -4.26
C GLU A 189 11.30 -8.55 -4.64
N TYR A 190 10.63 -7.45 -4.27
CA TYR A 190 11.05 -6.10 -4.66
C TYR A 190 12.20 -5.57 -3.80
N LYS A 191 12.31 -5.97 -2.55
CA LYS A 191 13.29 -5.44 -1.60
C LYS A 191 14.60 -6.19 -1.59
#